data_bba81580b379c921668c878e02e1a289
#
_entry.id   bba81580b379c921668c878e02e1a289
#
_cell.length_a   1.000
_cell.length_b   1.000
_cell.length_c   1.000
_cell.angle_alpha   90.00
_cell.angle_beta   90.00
_cell.angle_gamma   90.00
#
_symmetry.space_group_name_H-M   'P 1'
#
loop_
_entity.id
_entity.type
_entity.pdbx_description
1 polymer ?
#
loop_
_entity_poly.entity_id
_entity_poly.type
_entity_poly.pdbx_seq_one_letter_code
_entity_poly.pdbx_strand_id
1 'polypeptide(L)'
;MKKLIEKTFSSDEVAVFLGEKDVAEKLLDLPFNHIMFTGSPRVGRLVMKAASKHLAGVTLELGGKSPVIVDKSANINDAAWKISFFKFA
;
A
#
# COMPACT_ATOMS: atom_id res chain seq x y z
N MET A 1 -3.45 -14.59 -7.18
CA MET A 1 -2.06 -14.12 -7.07
C MET A 1 -1.17 -15.14 -6.33
N LYS A 2 -1.49 -15.63 -5.11
CA LYS A 2 -0.66 -16.60 -4.36
C LYS A 2 -0.22 -17.80 -5.22
N LYS A 3 -1.18 -18.55 -5.80
CA LYS A 3 -0.88 -19.71 -6.69
C LYS A 3 0.04 -19.39 -7.89
N LEU A 4 0.03 -18.16 -8.38
CA LEU A 4 0.88 -17.73 -9.49
C LEU A 4 2.32 -17.52 -8.99
N ILE A 5 2.48 -16.86 -7.86
CA ILE A 5 3.79 -16.62 -7.25
C ILE A 5 4.45 -17.94 -6.86
N GLU A 6 3.74 -18.84 -6.20
CA GLU A 6 4.23 -20.17 -5.79
C GLU A 6 4.61 -21.09 -6.96
N LYS A 7 4.13 -20.81 -8.18
CA LYS A 7 4.54 -21.51 -9.40
C LYS A 7 5.78 -20.90 -10.07
N THR A 8 6.08 -19.64 -9.77
CA THR A 8 7.11 -18.86 -10.47
C THR A 8 8.40 -18.72 -9.65
N PHE A 9 8.26 -18.60 -8.33
CA PHE A 9 9.36 -18.36 -7.40
C PHE A 9 9.42 -19.46 -6.34
N SER A 10 10.62 -19.75 -5.85
CA SER A 10 10.79 -20.59 -4.67
C SER A 10 10.36 -19.84 -3.40
N SER A 11 9.96 -20.57 -2.37
CA SER A 11 9.41 -20.02 -1.12
C SER A 11 10.44 -19.26 -0.28
N ASP A 12 11.73 -19.45 -0.53
CA ASP A 12 12.85 -18.72 0.08
C ASP A 12 13.17 -17.41 -0.65
N GLU A 13 12.67 -17.24 -1.89
CA GLU A 13 12.79 -15.99 -2.64
C GLU A 13 11.57 -15.10 -2.44
N VAL A 14 10.35 -15.67 -2.64
CA VAL A 14 9.09 -14.92 -2.54
C VAL A 14 8.02 -15.75 -1.85
N ALA A 15 7.46 -15.25 -0.77
CA ALA A 15 6.37 -15.88 -0.05
C ALA A 15 5.13 -14.98 0.04
N VAL A 16 3.93 -15.58 -0.09
CA VAL A 16 2.66 -14.87 0.06
C VAL A 16 1.90 -15.43 1.26
N PHE A 17 1.72 -14.59 2.25
CA PHE A 17 0.91 -14.90 3.43
C PHE A 17 -0.50 -14.36 3.24
N LEU A 18 -1.50 -15.21 3.47
CA LEU A 18 -2.91 -14.83 3.43
C LEU A 18 -3.45 -14.79 4.85
N GLY A 19 -4.21 -13.76 5.15
CA GLY A 19 -4.83 -13.59 6.46
C GLY A 19 -5.33 -12.17 6.65
N GLU A 20 -5.90 -11.93 7.79
CA GLU A 20 -6.40 -10.63 8.20
C GLU A 20 -5.36 -9.90 9.07
N LYS A 21 -5.84 -9.01 9.92
CA LYS A 21 -5.03 -8.14 10.78
C LYS A 21 -4.04 -8.91 11.66
N ASP A 22 -4.44 -10.03 12.23
CA ASP A 22 -3.62 -10.86 13.11
C ASP A 22 -2.37 -11.43 12.41
N VAL A 23 -2.52 -11.84 11.15
CA VAL A 23 -1.40 -12.31 10.33
C VAL A 23 -0.45 -11.16 9.99
N ALA A 24 -1.00 -10.00 9.63
CA ALA A 24 -0.19 -8.81 9.35
C ALA A 24 0.61 -8.35 10.59
N GLU A 25 0.00 -8.36 11.77
CA GLU A 25 0.68 -8.01 13.02
C GLU A 25 1.82 -8.97 13.34
N LYS A 26 1.61 -10.29 13.18
CA LYS A 26 2.67 -11.30 13.36
C LYS A 26 3.81 -11.13 12.36
N LEU A 27 3.50 -10.80 11.11
CA LEU A 27 4.55 -10.52 10.11
C LEU A 27 5.39 -9.29 10.51
N LEU A 28 4.79 -8.24 11.04
CA LEU A 28 5.49 -7.04 11.48
C LEU A 28 6.42 -7.27 12.68
N ASP A 29 6.27 -8.39 13.40
CA ASP A 29 7.19 -8.77 14.49
C ASP A 29 8.45 -9.50 14.00
N LEU A 30 8.51 -9.85 12.72
CA LEU A 30 9.70 -10.50 12.12
C LEU A 30 10.80 -9.47 11.81
N PRO A 31 12.07 -9.87 11.86
CA PRO A 31 13.21 -8.98 11.66
C PRO A 31 13.47 -8.68 10.18
N PHE A 32 12.54 -8.01 9.52
CA PHE A 32 12.72 -7.55 8.15
C PHE A 32 13.76 -6.44 8.05
N ASN A 33 14.48 -6.39 6.95
CA ASN A 33 15.40 -5.30 6.64
C ASN A 33 14.68 -4.05 6.14
N HIS A 34 13.55 -4.24 5.46
CA HIS A 34 12.74 -3.15 4.92
C HIS A 34 11.26 -3.54 4.86
N ILE A 35 10.38 -2.58 5.15
CA ILE A 35 8.92 -2.76 5.08
C ILE A 35 8.34 -1.70 4.16
N MET A 36 7.63 -2.12 3.11
CA MET A 36 6.81 -1.24 2.29
C MET A 36 5.34 -1.43 2.68
N PHE A 37 4.64 -0.32 2.93
CA PHE A 37 3.25 -0.34 3.32
C PHE A 37 2.45 0.73 2.57
N THR A 38 1.30 0.33 2.04
CA THR A 38 0.31 1.23 1.45
C THR A 38 -0.98 1.16 2.26
N GLY A 39 -1.50 2.31 2.71
CA GLY A 39 -2.73 2.36 3.47
C GLY A 39 -2.93 3.65 4.26
N SER A 40 -3.67 3.56 5.38
CA SER A 40 -3.98 4.75 6.18
C SER A 40 -2.81 5.24 7.03
N PRO A 41 -2.71 6.57 7.31
CA PRO A 41 -1.71 7.12 8.22
C PRO A 41 -1.75 6.49 9.63
N ARG A 42 -2.93 6.09 10.08
CA ARG A 42 -3.09 5.40 11.37
C ARG A 42 -2.34 4.06 11.40
N VAL A 43 -2.50 3.25 10.35
CA VAL A 43 -1.80 1.95 10.26
C VAL A 43 -0.31 2.16 9.94
N GLY A 44 0.03 3.13 9.11
CA GLY A 44 1.43 3.47 8.83
C GLY A 44 2.25 3.77 10.08
N ARG A 45 1.66 4.46 11.08
CA ARG A 45 2.33 4.68 12.38
C ARG A 45 2.59 3.37 13.13
N LEU A 46 1.67 2.41 13.06
CA LEU A 46 1.87 1.08 13.67
C LEU A 46 2.99 0.32 12.97
N VAL A 47 3.06 0.38 11.65
CA VAL A 47 4.14 -0.21 10.85
C VAL A 47 5.49 0.39 11.23
N MET A 48 5.61 1.71 11.30
CA MET A 48 6.85 2.39 11.74
C MET A 48 7.26 1.95 13.15
N LYS A 49 6.31 1.90 14.08
CA LYS A 49 6.57 1.45 15.46
C LYS A 49 7.06 0.00 15.51
N ALA A 50 6.51 -0.89 14.68
CA ALA A 50 6.97 -2.27 14.61
C ALA A 50 8.37 -2.35 13.99
N ALA A 51 8.62 -1.68 12.87
CA ALA A 51 9.90 -1.65 12.18
C ALA A 51 11.05 -1.14 13.07
N SER A 52 10.77 -0.17 13.95
CA SER A 52 11.78 0.38 14.87
C SER A 52 12.37 -0.66 15.83
N LYS A 53 11.66 -1.75 16.14
CA LYS A 53 12.19 -2.85 16.99
C LYS A 53 13.44 -3.51 16.39
N HIS A 54 13.50 -3.52 15.06
CA HIS A 54 14.57 -4.19 14.29
C HIS A 54 15.42 -3.20 13.49
N LEU A 55 15.24 -1.89 13.68
CA LEU A 55 15.88 -0.83 12.89
C LEU A 55 15.64 -1.00 11.38
N ALA A 56 14.50 -1.58 10.99
CA ALA A 56 14.13 -1.81 9.60
C ALA A 56 13.81 -0.48 8.90
N GLY A 57 14.26 -0.34 7.64
CA GLY A 57 13.83 0.76 6.77
C GLY A 57 12.32 0.69 6.48
N VAL A 58 11.66 1.84 6.28
CA VAL A 58 10.23 1.88 6.00
C VAL A 58 9.93 2.80 4.81
N THR A 59 9.15 2.30 3.86
CA THR A 59 8.51 3.10 2.81
C THR A 59 7.01 3.09 3.02
N LEU A 60 6.42 4.27 3.21
CA LEU A 60 4.99 4.42 3.47
C LEU A 60 4.32 5.19 2.33
N GLU A 61 3.40 4.53 1.64
CA GLU A 61 2.49 5.15 0.69
C GLU A 61 1.13 5.34 1.37
N LEU A 62 0.84 6.56 1.74
CA LEU A 62 -0.32 6.90 2.54
C LEU A 62 -1.32 7.75 1.75
N GLY A 63 -2.52 7.90 2.29
CA GLY A 63 -3.56 8.69 1.65
C GLY A 63 -3.18 10.15 1.44
N GLY A 64 -3.79 10.75 0.44
CA GLY A 64 -3.65 12.17 0.08
C GLY A 64 -5.01 12.79 -0.22
N LYS A 65 -5.05 14.10 -0.43
CA LYS A 65 -6.27 14.83 -0.78
C LYS A 65 -6.51 14.89 -2.29
N SER A 66 -5.44 14.77 -3.09
CA SER A 66 -5.48 14.79 -4.55
C SER A 66 -6.44 15.84 -5.09
N PRO A 67 -6.19 17.15 -4.85
CA PRO A 67 -7.09 18.21 -5.27
C PRO A 67 -7.23 18.22 -6.80
N VAL A 68 -8.42 18.58 -7.28
CA VAL A 68 -8.70 18.75 -8.72
C VAL A 68 -9.12 20.19 -8.95
N ILE A 69 -8.48 20.83 -9.92
CA ILE A 69 -8.82 22.18 -10.37
C ILE A 69 -9.30 22.11 -11.81
N VAL A 70 -10.53 22.54 -12.05
CA VAL A 70 -11.13 22.60 -13.39
C VAL A 70 -11.23 24.07 -13.79
N ASP A 71 -10.42 24.50 -14.74
CA ASP A 71 -10.47 25.87 -15.27
C ASP A 71 -11.68 26.07 -16.19
N LYS A 72 -12.12 27.32 -16.35
CA LYS A 72 -13.27 27.70 -17.18
C LYS A 72 -13.11 27.34 -18.66
N SER A 73 -11.88 27.15 -19.13
CA SER A 73 -11.59 26.73 -20.51
C SER A 73 -11.65 25.22 -20.72
N ALA A 74 -11.81 24.43 -19.64
CA ALA A 74 -11.84 22.99 -19.75
C ALA A 74 -13.12 22.45 -20.41
N ASN A 75 -12.98 21.34 -21.14
CA ASN A 75 -14.14 20.56 -21.56
C ASN A 75 -14.74 19.84 -20.35
N ILE A 76 -15.91 20.26 -19.91
CA ILE A 76 -16.55 19.75 -18.69
C ILE A 76 -16.85 18.25 -18.76
N ASN A 77 -17.29 17.75 -19.92
CA ASN A 77 -17.61 16.33 -20.09
C ASN A 77 -16.35 15.46 -19.98
N ASP A 78 -15.25 15.88 -20.60
CA ASP A 78 -13.96 15.20 -20.50
C ASP A 78 -13.39 15.25 -19.08
N ALA A 79 -13.47 16.42 -18.43
CA ALA A 79 -13.06 16.59 -17.05
C ALA A 79 -13.87 15.71 -16.09
N ALA A 80 -15.19 15.67 -16.23
CA ALA A 80 -16.07 14.85 -15.40
C ALA A 80 -15.73 13.36 -15.53
N TRP A 81 -15.52 12.87 -16.76
CA TRP A 81 -15.15 11.48 -17.01
C TRP A 81 -13.80 11.14 -16.35
N LYS A 82 -12.77 11.95 -16.57
CA LYS A 82 -11.43 11.75 -15.99
C LYS A 82 -11.46 11.78 -14.47
N ILE A 83 -12.13 12.77 -13.88
CA ILE A 83 -12.25 12.88 -12.42
C ILE A 83 -12.94 11.65 -11.84
N SER A 84 -14.05 11.23 -12.43
CA SER A 84 -14.80 10.04 -11.97
C SER A 84 -13.93 8.79 -12.04
N PHE A 85 -13.23 8.57 -13.14
CA PHE A 85 -12.35 7.41 -13.30
C PHE A 85 -11.24 7.38 -12.22
N PHE A 86 -10.52 8.49 -12.03
CA PHE A 86 -9.39 8.50 -11.08
C PHE A 86 -9.78 8.62 -9.61
N LYS A 87 -11.01 9.04 -9.30
CA LYS A 87 -11.47 9.18 -7.91
C LYS A 87 -12.25 7.98 -7.39
N PHE A 88 -12.85 7.19 -8.27
CA PHE A 88 -13.75 6.10 -7.90
C PHE A 88 -13.33 4.72 -8.46
N ALA A 89 -12.20 4.63 -9.16
CA ALA A 89 -11.62 3.37 -9.63
C ALA A 89 -10.86 2.63 -8.54
#